data_0e9649fe1cee9593d30c273445d90286
#
_entry.id   0e9649fe1cee9593d30c273445d90286
#
_cell.length_a   1.000
_cell.length_b   1.000
_cell.length_c   1.000
_cell.angle_alpha   90.00
_cell.angle_beta   90.00
_cell.angle_gamma   90.00
#
_symmetry.space_group_name_H-M   'P 1'
#
loop_
_entity.id
_entity.type
_entity.pdbx_description
1 polymer ?
#
loop_
_entity_poly.entity_id
_entity_poly.type
_entity_poly.pdbx_seq_one_letter_code
_entity_poly.pdbx_strand_id
1 'polypeptide(L)'
;ASDGSDLREQLERAFAVMNLPPGSPERAVVPVSAARFPYVNGGLFQGVHAVPRFSSRSRKALIDAGNLDWSDINTDIFGNMFQACVAPDKRSCLGEHYTSVPNIMKVLRPLFLEELENAARQARGHEARARKFIERLSNIRFFDPACGSGNFLIVAFKEVRRLEMEVLESVPALLLSLIHI
;
A
#
# COMPACT_ATOMS: atom_id res chain seq x y z
N ALA A 1 -21.17 -22.04 -7.02
CA ALA A 1 -21.08 -23.45 -7.37
C ALA A 1 -19.80 -24.07 -6.82
N SER A 2 -19.83 -25.33 -6.35
CA SER A 2 -18.67 -26.01 -5.76
C SER A 2 -17.58 -26.35 -6.77
N ASP A 3 -17.91 -26.38 -8.05
CA ASP A 3 -17.03 -26.66 -9.18
C ASP A 3 -16.21 -25.46 -9.67
N GLY A 4 -16.48 -24.26 -9.15
CA GLY A 4 -15.80 -23.02 -9.52
C GLY A 4 -16.37 -22.30 -10.74
N SER A 5 -17.45 -22.82 -11.34
CA SER A 5 -18.03 -22.25 -12.57
C SER A 5 -18.57 -20.82 -12.40
N ASP A 6 -19.01 -20.46 -11.19
CA ASP A 6 -19.54 -19.14 -10.84
C ASP A 6 -18.49 -18.11 -10.41
N LEU A 7 -17.28 -18.58 -10.09
CA LEU A 7 -16.27 -17.72 -9.46
C LEU A 7 -15.81 -16.60 -10.38
N ARG A 8 -15.71 -16.88 -11.67
CA ARG A 8 -15.37 -15.86 -12.67
C ARG A 8 -16.34 -14.68 -12.63
N GLU A 9 -17.63 -14.97 -12.70
CA GLU A 9 -18.69 -13.93 -12.67
C GLU A 9 -18.66 -13.13 -11.34
N GLN A 10 -18.45 -13.82 -10.22
CA GLN A 10 -18.36 -13.18 -8.91
C GLN A 10 -17.16 -12.22 -8.81
N LEU A 11 -16.00 -12.62 -9.34
CA LEU A 11 -14.80 -11.77 -9.36
C LEU A 11 -14.95 -10.57 -10.31
N GLU A 12 -15.51 -10.79 -11.52
CA GLU A 12 -15.78 -9.70 -12.45
C GLU A 12 -16.75 -8.68 -11.84
N ARG A 13 -17.78 -9.15 -11.13
CA ARG A 13 -18.70 -8.28 -10.39
C ARG A 13 -18.02 -7.52 -9.25
N ALA A 14 -17.17 -8.21 -8.47
CA ALA A 14 -16.41 -7.58 -7.40
C ALA A 14 -15.49 -6.46 -7.93
N PHE A 15 -14.75 -6.73 -9.01
CA PHE A 15 -13.87 -5.74 -9.63
C PHE A 15 -14.63 -4.53 -10.19
N ALA A 16 -15.79 -4.78 -10.80
CA ALA A 16 -16.67 -3.70 -11.26
C ALA A 16 -17.12 -2.80 -10.09
N VAL A 17 -17.52 -3.39 -8.96
CA VAL A 17 -17.92 -2.63 -7.76
C VAL A 17 -16.76 -1.87 -7.14
N MET A 18 -15.56 -2.47 -7.09
CA MET A 18 -14.36 -1.81 -6.58
C MET A 18 -13.94 -0.59 -7.41
N ASN A 19 -14.37 -0.53 -8.68
CA ASN A 19 -14.14 0.62 -9.54
C ASN A 19 -15.18 1.76 -9.39
N LEU A 20 -16.30 1.52 -8.68
CA LEU A 20 -17.37 2.51 -8.51
C LEU A 20 -17.06 3.45 -7.32
N PRO A 21 -16.94 4.77 -7.55
CA PRO A 21 -16.72 5.74 -6.48
C PRO A 21 -17.85 5.75 -5.44
N PRO A 22 -17.56 6.08 -4.18
CA PRO A 22 -18.60 6.31 -3.18
C PRO A 22 -19.58 7.38 -3.65
N GLY A 23 -20.89 7.11 -3.50
CA GLY A 23 -21.96 8.04 -3.89
C GLY A 23 -22.30 8.04 -5.39
N SER A 24 -21.66 7.21 -6.22
CA SER A 24 -22.08 7.07 -7.62
C SER A 24 -23.46 6.40 -7.72
N PRO A 25 -24.32 6.79 -8.68
CA PRO A 25 -25.66 6.19 -8.88
C PRO A 25 -25.59 4.68 -9.11
N GLU A 26 -24.56 4.22 -9.85
CA GLU A 26 -24.33 2.81 -10.16
C GLU A 26 -24.07 2.00 -8.90
N ARG A 27 -23.42 2.60 -7.89
CA ARG A 27 -23.15 1.93 -6.62
C ARG A 27 -24.41 1.71 -5.79
N ALA A 28 -25.42 2.55 -5.94
CA ALA A 28 -26.68 2.45 -5.21
C ALA A 28 -27.53 1.22 -5.63
N VAL A 29 -27.33 0.72 -6.85
CA VAL A 29 -28.08 -0.43 -7.40
C VAL A 29 -27.29 -1.76 -7.31
N VAL A 30 -26.11 -1.74 -6.70
CA VAL A 30 -25.28 -2.94 -6.52
C VAL A 30 -25.94 -3.91 -5.52
N PRO A 31 -26.00 -5.22 -5.80
CA PRO A 31 -26.49 -6.21 -4.85
C PRO A 31 -25.76 -6.15 -3.50
N VAL A 32 -26.48 -6.35 -2.40
CA VAL A 32 -25.95 -6.25 -1.02
C VAL A 32 -24.68 -7.10 -0.82
N SER A 33 -24.64 -8.29 -1.44
CA SER A 33 -23.46 -9.17 -1.37
C SER A 33 -22.19 -8.57 -1.98
N ALA A 34 -22.32 -7.77 -3.03
CA ALA A 34 -21.21 -7.11 -3.71
C ALA A 34 -20.92 -5.70 -3.14
N ALA A 35 -21.92 -5.04 -2.54
CA ALA A 35 -21.78 -3.70 -1.96
C ALA A 35 -20.73 -3.63 -0.82
N ARG A 36 -20.36 -4.77 -0.23
CA ARG A 36 -19.33 -4.87 0.81
C ARG A 36 -17.91 -4.58 0.31
N PHE A 37 -17.65 -4.70 -0.99
CA PHE A 37 -16.34 -4.38 -1.54
C PHE A 37 -16.10 -2.87 -1.51
N PRO A 38 -14.96 -2.41 -0.94
CA PRO A 38 -14.65 -0.99 -0.90
C PRO A 38 -14.32 -0.45 -2.30
N TYR A 39 -14.46 0.86 -2.47
CA TYR A 39 -13.91 1.53 -3.64
C TYR A 39 -12.37 1.55 -3.55
N VAL A 40 -11.73 1.19 -4.65
CA VAL A 40 -10.27 1.26 -4.79
C VAL A 40 -9.93 2.34 -5.81
N ASN A 41 -9.41 3.46 -5.31
CA ASN A 41 -9.02 4.58 -6.16
C ASN A 41 -7.82 4.21 -7.05
N GLY A 42 -7.82 4.72 -8.27
CA GLY A 42 -6.76 4.49 -9.26
C GLY A 42 -7.19 3.58 -10.41
N GLY A 43 -6.22 3.18 -11.22
CA GLY A 43 -6.47 2.42 -12.45
C GLY A 43 -6.59 0.90 -12.31
N LEU A 44 -6.42 0.34 -11.09
CA LEU A 44 -6.30 -1.12 -10.90
C LEU A 44 -7.55 -1.89 -11.39
N PHE A 45 -8.73 -1.36 -11.12
CA PHE A 45 -10.01 -1.99 -11.50
C PHE A 45 -10.72 -1.28 -12.66
N GLN A 46 -10.02 -0.35 -13.35
CA GLN A 46 -10.55 0.28 -14.55
C GLN A 46 -10.45 -0.67 -15.75
N GLY A 47 -11.51 -0.69 -16.57
CA GLY A 47 -11.53 -1.49 -17.79
C GLY A 47 -12.01 -2.93 -17.60
N VAL A 48 -11.82 -3.75 -18.64
CA VAL A 48 -12.23 -5.16 -18.64
C VAL A 48 -11.08 -6.03 -18.17
N HIS A 49 -11.27 -6.73 -17.04
CA HIS A 49 -10.32 -7.68 -16.54
C HIS A 49 -10.63 -9.08 -17.07
N ALA A 50 -9.63 -9.70 -17.73
CA ALA A 50 -9.73 -11.06 -18.19
C ALA A 50 -9.63 -12.04 -17.01
N VAL A 51 -10.74 -12.36 -16.35
CA VAL A 51 -10.77 -13.33 -15.27
C VAL A 51 -10.77 -14.74 -15.87
N PRO A 52 -9.82 -15.63 -15.48
CA PRO A 52 -9.74 -16.97 -15.99
C PRO A 52 -10.91 -17.85 -15.49
N ARG A 53 -11.08 -19.01 -16.11
CA ARG A 53 -11.97 -20.04 -15.58
C ARG A 53 -11.29 -20.76 -14.42
N PHE A 54 -12.06 -21.02 -13.38
CA PHE A 54 -11.58 -21.73 -12.18
C PHE A 54 -12.05 -23.18 -12.18
N SER A 55 -11.16 -24.07 -11.76
CA SER A 55 -11.50 -25.44 -11.37
C SER A 55 -11.89 -25.48 -9.89
N SER A 56 -12.46 -26.61 -9.44
CA SER A 56 -12.73 -26.83 -8.00
C SER A 56 -11.47 -26.67 -7.14
N ARG A 57 -10.31 -27.09 -7.64
CA ARG A 57 -9.03 -26.98 -6.95
C ARG A 57 -8.58 -25.52 -6.82
N SER A 58 -8.62 -24.76 -7.90
CA SER A 58 -8.21 -23.34 -7.89
C SER A 58 -9.20 -22.49 -7.11
N ARG A 59 -10.51 -22.80 -7.15
CA ARG A 59 -11.52 -22.19 -6.29
C ARG A 59 -11.20 -22.42 -4.81
N LYS A 60 -10.91 -23.67 -4.41
CA LYS A 60 -10.55 -23.98 -3.04
C LYS A 60 -9.32 -23.21 -2.59
N ALA A 61 -8.26 -23.18 -3.39
CA ALA A 61 -7.04 -22.44 -3.09
C ALA A 61 -7.30 -20.93 -2.87
N LEU A 62 -8.19 -20.33 -3.68
CA LEU A 62 -8.56 -18.92 -3.52
C LEU A 62 -9.33 -18.68 -2.21
N ILE A 63 -10.27 -19.56 -1.87
CA ILE A 63 -11.02 -19.47 -0.61
C ILE A 63 -10.10 -19.68 0.59
N ASP A 64 -9.21 -20.69 0.53
CA ASP A 64 -8.25 -20.96 1.60
C ASP A 64 -7.33 -19.74 1.81
N ALA A 65 -6.84 -19.13 0.73
CA ALA A 65 -6.07 -17.89 0.80
C ALA A 65 -6.88 -16.71 1.39
N GLY A 66 -8.15 -16.57 1.02
CA GLY A 66 -9.03 -15.53 1.56
C GLY A 66 -9.36 -15.69 3.04
N ASN A 67 -9.22 -16.89 3.60
CA ASN A 67 -9.46 -17.18 5.02
C ASN A 67 -8.21 -16.98 5.89
N LEU A 68 -7.04 -16.69 5.28
CA LEU A 68 -5.83 -16.35 6.04
C LEU A 68 -5.95 -14.95 6.63
N ASP A 69 -5.37 -14.76 7.81
CA ASP A 69 -5.17 -13.43 8.36
C ASP A 69 -3.97 -12.75 7.67
N TRP A 70 -4.28 -11.76 6.85
CA TRP A 70 -3.27 -11.00 6.10
C TRP A 70 -2.77 -9.77 6.86
N SER A 71 -3.32 -9.47 8.05
CA SER A 71 -2.96 -8.27 8.82
C SER A 71 -1.53 -8.30 9.31
N ASP A 72 -1.01 -9.48 9.63
CA ASP A 72 0.36 -9.69 10.12
C ASP A 72 1.38 -9.91 9.01
N ILE A 73 0.93 -9.95 7.75
CA ILE A 73 1.84 -10.20 6.63
C ILE A 73 2.52 -8.90 6.22
N ASN A 74 3.86 -8.94 6.22
CA ASN A 74 4.64 -7.82 5.70
C ASN A 74 4.27 -7.56 4.23
N THR A 75 3.89 -6.32 3.92
CA THR A 75 3.53 -5.87 2.57
C THR A 75 4.61 -6.13 1.52
N ASP A 76 5.86 -6.32 1.95
CA ASP A 76 7.00 -6.65 1.08
C ASP A 76 6.83 -7.97 0.34
N ILE A 77 6.01 -8.90 0.88
CA ILE A 77 5.75 -10.19 0.22
C ILE A 77 5.04 -10.00 -1.11
N PHE A 78 4.22 -8.95 -1.26
CA PHE A 78 3.51 -8.69 -2.52
C PHE A 78 4.46 -8.40 -3.68
N GLY A 79 5.55 -7.69 -3.44
CA GLY A 79 6.59 -7.48 -4.45
C GLY A 79 7.22 -8.80 -4.92
N ASN A 80 7.53 -9.70 -3.98
CA ASN A 80 8.05 -11.04 -4.28
C ASN A 80 7.03 -11.91 -5.02
N MET A 81 5.75 -11.85 -4.62
CA MET A 81 4.67 -12.59 -5.29
C MET A 81 4.47 -12.08 -6.73
N PHE A 82 4.51 -10.77 -6.93
CA PHE A 82 4.43 -10.17 -8.26
C PHE A 82 5.57 -10.67 -9.14
N GLN A 83 6.80 -10.65 -8.65
CA GLN A 83 7.95 -11.20 -9.37
C GLN A 83 7.79 -12.69 -9.70
N ALA A 84 7.21 -13.47 -8.80
CA ALA A 84 6.96 -14.90 -9.05
C ALA A 84 5.94 -15.12 -10.18
N CYS A 85 5.00 -14.20 -10.38
CA CYS A 85 3.99 -14.28 -11.45
C CYS A 85 4.54 -13.83 -12.83
N VAL A 86 5.59 -13.03 -12.87
CA VAL A 86 6.20 -12.57 -14.12
C VAL A 86 7.13 -13.64 -14.69
N ALA A 87 6.97 -13.97 -15.96
CA ALA A 87 7.80 -14.97 -16.64
C ALA A 87 9.29 -14.59 -16.58
N PRO A 88 10.22 -15.56 -16.36
CA PRO A 88 11.65 -15.30 -16.18
C PRO A 88 12.30 -14.50 -17.31
N ASP A 89 11.90 -14.73 -18.54
CA ASP A 89 12.35 -14.02 -19.74
C ASP A 89 11.91 -12.56 -19.78
N LYS A 90 10.77 -12.23 -19.23
CA LYS A 90 10.28 -10.85 -19.12
C LYS A 90 10.89 -10.07 -17.95
N ARG A 91 11.29 -10.75 -16.87
CA ARG A 91 11.92 -10.11 -15.70
C ARG A 91 13.21 -9.38 -16.05
N SER A 92 14.07 -10.01 -16.87
CA SER A 92 15.34 -9.43 -17.26
C SER A 92 15.19 -8.24 -18.22
N CYS A 93 14.16 -8.25 -19.05
CA CYS A 93 13.91 -7.16 -20.01
C CYS A 93 13.28 -5.92 -19.36
N LEU A 94 12.48 -6.10 -18.30
CA LEU A 94 11.74 -4.99 -17.67
C LEU A 94 12.47 -4.41 -16.45
N GLY A 95 13.58 -5.02 -16.00
CA GLY A 95 14.32 -4.58 -14.81
C GLY A 95 13.48 -4.66 -13.52
N GLU A 96 12.42 -5.46 -13.52
CA GLU A 96 11.48 -5.61 -12.41
C GLU A 96 12.08 -6.48 -11.30
N HIS A 97 13.10 -5.95 -10.62
CA HIS A 97 13.70 -6.60 -9.46
C HIS A 97 13.15 -6.00 -8.18
N TYR A 98 12.56 -6.86 -7.34
CA TYR A 98 12.16 -6.47 -6.01
C TYR A 98 13.40 -6.20 -5.15
N THR A 99 13.52 -5.00 -4.61
CA THR A 99 14.58 -4.66 -3.67
C THR A 99 14.08 -4.84 -2.24
N SER A 100 14.75 -5.70 -1.47
CA SER A 100 14.38 -5.97 -0.08
C SER A 100 14.56 -4.75 0.82
N VAL A 101 13.75 -4.64 1.89
CA VAL A 101 13.83 -3.54 2.85
C VAL A 101 15.24 -3.30 3.39
N PRO A 102 16.02 -4.33 3.79
CA PRO A 102 17.39 -4.10 4.24
C PRO A 102 18.29 -3.43 3.19
N ASN A 103 18.10 -3.75 1.92
CA ASN A 103 18.88 -3.10 0.84
C ASN A 103 18.38 -1.69 0.56
N ILE A 104 17.08 -1.44 0.62
CA ILE A 104 16.50 -0.11 0.55
C ILE A 104 17.07 0.78 1.67
N MET A 105 17.10 0.29 2.90
CA MET A 105 17.61 1.03 4.05
C MET A 105 19.09 1.39 3.93
N LYS A 106 19.91 0.57 3.26
CA LYS A 106 21.32 0.91 2.97
C LYS A 106 21.45 2.16 2.09
N VAL A 107 20.44 2.45 1.27
CA VAL A 107 20.39 3.65 0.43
C VAL A 107 19.74 4.81 1.18
N LEU A 108 18.58 4.60 1.80
CA LEU A 108 17.82 5.67 2.45
C LEU A 108 18.54 6.27 3.66
N ARG A 109 19.25 5.44 4.45
CA ARG A 109 19.96 5.91 5.65
C ARG A 109 20.97 7.01 5.33
N PRO A 110 22.00 6.77 4.51
CA PRO A 110 23.00 7.80 4.21
C PRO A 110 22.45 8.94 3.35
N LEU A 111 21.35 8.71 2.61
CA LEU A 111 20.81 9.71 1.71
C LEU A 111 20.10 10.85 2.46
N PHE A 112 19.25 10.52 3.44
CA PHE A 112 18.49 11.53 4.19
C PHE A 112 18.04 11.08 5.58
N LEU A 113 17.91 9.77 5.84
CA LEU A 113 17.24 9.28 7.03
C LEU A 113 18.03 9.55 8.30
N GLU A 114 19.36 9.41 8.28
CA GLU A 114 20.24 9.72 9.44
C GLU A 114 20.13 11.19 9.84
N GLU A 115 20.05 12.10 8.88
CA GLU A 115 19.87 13.51 9.14
C GLU A 115 18.50 13.78 9.79
N LEU A 116 17.44 13.16 9.28
CA LEU A 116 16.10 13.30 9.85
C LEU A 116 16.01 12.67 11.24
N GLU A 117 16.61 11.51 11.49
CA GLU A 117 16.68 10.89 12.82
C GLU A 117 17.38 11.79 13.83
N ASN A 118 18.46 12.46 13.43
CA ASN A 118 19.16 13.42 14.28
C ASN A 118 18.27 14.63 14.60
N ALA A 119 17.60 15.18 13.59
CA ALA A 119 16.69 16.31 13.77
C ALA A 119 15.48 15.92 14.65
N ALA A 120 14.91 14.74 14.45
CA ALA A 120 13.84 14.23 15.30
C ALA A 120 14.24 14.09 16.75
N ARG A 121 15.43 13.53 17.02
CA ARG A 121 15.98 13.44 18.40
C ARG A 121 16.09 14.81 19.08
N GLN A 122 16.54 15.83 18.35
CA GLN A 122 16.66 17.20 18.88
C GLN A 122 15.30 17.90 19.07
N ALA A 123 14.29 17.46 18.35
CA ALA A 123 12.94 18.03 18.40
C ALA A 123 12.09 17.45 19.55
N ARG A 124 12.37 16.23 20.01
CA ARG A 124 11.61 15.56 21.07
C ARG A 124 11.54 16.41 22.36
N GLY A 125 10.35 16.52 22.91
CA GLY A 125 10.08 17.27 24.13
C GLY A 125 10.17 18.79 24.01
N HIS A 126 10.41 19.34 22.81
CA HIS A 126 10.53 20.77 22.56
C HIS A 126 9.53 21.25 21.50
N GLU A 127 8.44 21.86 21.90
CA GLU A 127 7.35 22.26 21.00
C GLU A 127 7.80 23.05 19.77
N ALA A 128 8.60 24.09 19.97
CA ALA A 128 9.07 24.96 18.86
C ALA A 128 9.94 24.19 17.85
N ARG A 129 10.77 23.27 18.32
CA ARG A 129 11.60 22.42 17.43
C ARG A 129 10.76 21.35 16.75
N ALA A 130 9.78 20.77 17.46
CA ALA A 130 8.84 19.81 16.90
C ALA A 130 8.04 20.42 15.75
N ARG A 131 7.49 21.65 15.92
CA ARG A 131 6.80 22.38 14.84
C ARG A 131 7.68 22.55 13.60
N LYS A 132 8.91 23.02 13.78
CA LYS A 132 9.86 23.16 12.66
C LYS A 132 10.20 21.83 11.99
N PHE A 133 10.32 20.77 12.77
CA PHE A 133 10.57 19.43 12.24
C PHE A 133 9.39 18.92 11.39
N ILE A 134 8.16 19.05 11.89
CA ILE A 134 6.95 18.66 11.15
C ILE A 134 6.80 19.50 9.87
N GLU A 135 7.01 20.80 9.94
CA GLU A 135 7.01 21.68 8.77
C GLU A 135 8.08 21.27 7.75
N ARG A 136 9.28 20.89 8.21
CA ARG A 136 10.31 20.35 7.33
C ARG A 136 9.83 19.07 6.64
N LEU A 137 9.23 18.12 7.38
CA LEU A 137 8.73 16.86 6.82
C LEU A 137 7.65 17.10 5.75
N SER A 138 6.74 18.05 5.96
CA SER A 138 5.67 18.37 5.01
C SER A 138 6.20 18.93 3.67
N ASN A 139 7.41 19.48 3.66
CA ASN A 139 8.07 20.02 2.47
C ASN A 139 8.98 19.02 1.75
N ILE A 140 9.23 17.85 2.32
CA ILE A 140 10.04 16.81 1.65
C ILE A 140 9.27 16.23 0.49
N ARG A 141 9.93 16.13 -0.65
CA ARG A 141 9.39 15.46 -1.84
C ARG A 141 10.32 14.35 -2.26
N PHE A 142 9.77 13.14 -2.43
CA PHE A 142 10.49 11.99 -2.95
C PHE A 142 10.11 11.79 -4.40
N PHE A 143 11.12 11.55 -5.23
CA PHE A 143 10.94 11.25 -6.63
C PHE A 143 11.79 10.04 -7.00
N ASP A 144 11.13 8.99 -7.50
CA ASP A 144 11.77 7.78 -8.00
C ASP A 144 11.30 7.56 -9.44
N PRO A 145 12.14 7.86 -10.45
CA PRO A 145 11.77 7.75 -11.86
C PRO A 145 11.64 6.29 -12.34
N ALA A 146 12.11 5.31 -11.56
CA ALA A 146 12.09 3.89 -11.89
C ALA A 146 11.50 3.06 -10.75
N CYS A 147 10.43 3.57 -10.11
CA CYS A 147 9.91 3.08 -8.83
C CYS A 147 9.45 1.61 -8.83
N GLY A 148 9.20 1.00 -9.98
CA GLY A 148 8.67 -0.37 -10.06
C GLY A 148 7.38 -0.52 -9.25
N SER A 149 7.39 -1.40 -8.24
CA SER A 149 6.30 -1.58 -7.27
C SER A 149 6.20 -0.46 -6.22
N GLY A 150 7.08 0.53 -6.25
CA GLY A 150 7.09 1.66 -5.32
C GLY A 150 7.74 1.37 -3.96
N ASN A 151 8.46 0.26 -3.80
CA ASN A 151 9.01 -0.17 -2.52
C ASN A 151 9.91 0.87 -1.85
N PHE A 152 10.78 1.55 -2.60
CA PHE A 152 11.59 2.64 -2.05
C PHE A 152 10.73 3.75 -1.47
N LEU A 153 9.70 4.17 -2.20
CA LEU A 153 8.79 5.23 -1.76
C LEU A 153 7.97 4.79 -0.54
N ILE A 154 7.50 3.53 -0.51
CA ILE A 154 6.75 2.97 0.62
C ILE A 154 7.61 2.92 1.88
N VAL A 155 8.85 2.43 1.78
CA VAL A 155 9.77 2.35 2.92
C VAL A 155 10.15 3.75 3.39
N ALA A 156 10.51 4.66 2.46
CA ALA A 156 10.80 6.05 2.80
C ALA A 156 9.64 6.73 3.52
N PHE A 157 8.41 6.56 3.02
CA PHE A 157 7.21 7.09 3.65
C PHE A 157 7.00 6.53 5.07
N LYS A 158 7.11 5.21 5.25
CA LYS A 158 6.97 4.57 6.57
C LYS A 158 7.99 5.11 7.57
N GLU A 159 9.25 5.26 7.18
CA GLU A 159 10.30 5.78 8.06
C GLU A 159 10.08 7.24 8.43
N VAL A 160 9.68 8.08 7.46
CA VAL A 160 9.36 9.48 7.73
C VAL A 160 8.15 9.59 8.67
N ARG A 161 7.09 8.81 8.45
CA ARG A 161 5.91 8.77 9.34
C ARG A 161 6.25 8.28 10.74
N ARG A 162 7.14 7.29 10.87
CA ARG A 162 7.63 6.83 12.18
C ARG A 162 8.27 7.97 12.95
N LEU A 163 9.20 8.70 12.32
CA LEU A 163 9.87 9.84 12.96
C LEU A 163 8.90 10.98 13.31
N GLU A 164 7.95 11.24 12.45
CA GLU A 164 6.89 12.24 12.71
C GLU A 164 6.08 11.85 13.95
N MET A 165 5.61 10.62 14.03
CA MET A 165 4.84 10.13 15.18
C MET A 165 5.65 10.17 16.47
N GLU A 166 6.92 9.74 16.45
CA GLU A 166 7.79 9.81 17.62
C GLU A 166 7.96 11.24 18.18
N VAL A 167 8.05 12.23 17.28
CA VAL A 167 8.14 13.64 17.69
C VAL A 167 6.81 14.15 18.21
N LEU A 168 5.70 13.84 17.53
CA LEU A 168 4.36 14.27 17.96
C LEU A 168 3.97 13.68 19.32
N GLU A 169 4.23 12.40 19.56
CA GLU A 169 3.96 11.73 20.84
C GLU A 169 4.80 12.34 21.98
N SER A 170 5.99 12.84 21.68
CA SER A 170 6.84 13.52 22.66
C SER A 170 6.36 14.93 23.04
N VAL A 171 5.38 15.49 22.30
CA VAL A 171 4.81 16.83 22.51
C VAL A 171 3.28 16.76 22.38
N PRO A 172 2.57 16.28 23.41
CA PRO A 172 1.12 16.06 23.37
C PRO A 172 0.29 17.30 22.96
N ALA A 173 0.72 18.49 23.32
CA ALA A 173 0.06 19.73 22.95
C ALA A 173 0.01 19.92 21.43
N LEU A 174 1.04 19.48 20.72
CA LEU A 174 1.11 19.56 19.27
C LEU A 174 0.21 18.52 18.61
N LEU A 175 0.17 17.32 19.17
CA LEU A 175 -0.70 16.23 18.67
C LEU A 175 -2.17 16.63 18.74
N LEU A 176 -2.61 17.21 19.87
CA LEU A 176 -3.99 17.67 20.05
C LEU A 176 -4.37 18.80 19.07
N SER A 177 -3.43 19.69 18.74
CA SER A 177 -3.70 20.77 17.79
C SER A 177 -3.92 20.30 16.36
N LEU A 178 -3.40 19.11 15.98
CA LEU A 178 -3.55 18.53 14.64
C LEU A 178 -4.82 17.70 14.49
N ILE A 179 -5.40 17.21 15.60
CA ILE A 179 -6.65 16.42 15.58
C ILE A 179 -7.89 17.33 15.45
N HIS A 180 -7.77 18.62 15.77
CA HIS A 180 -8.87 19.59 15.74
C HIS A 180 -8.98 20.39 14.43
N ILE A 181 -8.26 20.03 13.38
CA ILE A 181 -8.43 20.56 12.03
C ILE A 181 -9.16 19.53 11.16
#